data_36ad819094225d92fd989b6a570c5b4c
#
_entry.id   36ad819094225d92fd989b6a570c5b4c
#
_cell.length_a   1.000
_cell.length_b   1.000
_cell.length_c   1.000
_cell.angle_alpha   90.00
_cell.angle_beta   90.00
_cell.angle_gamma   90.00
#
_symmetry.space_group_name_H-M   'P 1'
#
loop_
_entity.id
_entity.type
_entity.pdbx_description
1 polymer ?
#
loop_
_entity_poly.entity_id
_entity_poly.type
_entity_poly.pdbx_seq_one_letter_code
_entity_poly.pdbx_strand_id
1 'polypeptide(L)'
;TTIGAPCSNPGDTGQTVHVVRSYFDGSAGTWTISNYNDTPLPVTRSITETKTKNWSVSAGIDFPLLDVIHISISSSYSTSSTYEVGETVGPYNVAPGKTAVLQAGWIVSDFEGQHTVCGPDKKWQGRGDHFTATLPREHHVRISTRDNVQYDV
;
A
#
# COMPACT_ATOMS: atom_id res chain seq x y z
N THR A 1 11.49 -2.05 18.66
CA THR A 1 12.67 -1.64 19.45
C THR A 1 13.05 -0.20 19.11
N THR A 2 13.18 0.63 20.10
CA THR A 2 13.57 2.04 19.93
C THR A 2 15.04 2.22 20.30
N ILE A 3 15.83 2.81 19.39
CA ILE A 3 17.23 3.11 19.64
C ILE A 3 17.32 4.09 20.82
N GLY A 4 18.21 3.77 21.78
CA GLY A 4 18.37 4.52 23.02
C GLY A 4 17.45 4.09 24.16
N ALA A 5 16.47 3.24 23.90
CA ALA A 5 15.60 2.66 24.92
C ALA A 5 16.33 1.60 25.74
N PRO A 6 15.93 1.36 27.01
CA PRO A 6 16.54 0.34 27.84
C PRO A 6 16.34 -1.07 27.28
N CYS A 7 17.35 -1.93 27.41
CA CYS A 7 17.26 -3.35 27.13
C CYS A 7 17.79 -4.16 28.32
N SER A 8 17.37 -5.43 28.39
CA SER A 8 17.64 -6.26 29.57
C SER A 8 19.01 -6.94 29.55
N ASN A 9 19.39 -7.49 28.40
CA ASN A 9 20.61 -8.31 28.28
C ASN A 9 21.49 -7.77 27.14
N PRO A 10 22.71 -7.32 27.46
CA PRO A 10 23.65 -6.94 26.40
C PRO A 10 23.88 -8.10 25.42
N GLY A 11 23.89 -7.77 24.12
CA GLY A 11 24.01 -8.76 23.06
C GLY A 11 22.70 -9.23 22.45
N ASP A 12 21.56 -8.97 23.09
CA ASP A 12 20.25 -9.21 22.48
C ASP A 12 20.10 -8.43 21.18
N THR A 13 19.37 -8.99 20.24
CA THR A 13 19.12 -8.38 18.94
C THR A 13 17.65 -8.04 18.74
N GLY A 14 17.39 -7.03 17.94
CA GLY A 14 16.05 -6.60 17.58
C GLY A 14 16.08 -5.80 16.29
N GLN A 15 14.97 -5.11 16.03
CA GLN A 15 14.81 -4.28 14.83
C GLN A 15 13.98 -3.04 15.18
N THR A 16 14.24 -1.95 14.45
CA THR A 16 13.31 -0.83 14.36
C THR A 16 12.60 -0.90 13.01
N VAL A 17 11.32 -0.62 12.98
CA VAL A 17 10.54 -0.50 11.73
C VAL A 17 9.55 0.64 11.90
N HIS A 18 9.50 1.53 10.91
CA HIS A 18 8.52 2.62 10.89
C HIS A 18 8.02 2.87 9.48
N VAL A 19 6.84 3.49 9.38
CA VAL A 19 6.26 3.89 8.12
C VAL A 19 6.89 5.21 7.67
N VAL A 20 7.47 5.22 6.47
CA VAL A 20 8.02 6.44 5.86
C VAL A 20 6.92 7.24 5.17
N ARG A 21 6.08 6.55 4.39
CA ARG A 21 4.95 7.16 3.68
C ARG A 21 3.91 6.10 3.33
N SER A 22 2.69 6.56 3.12
CA SER A 22 1.60 5.74 2.58
C SER A 22 1.05 6.41 1.33
N TYR A 23 0.70 5.63 0.32
CA TYR A 23 0.19 6.14 -0.94
C TYR A 23 -0.68 5.10 -1.63
N PHE A 24 -1.34 5.53 -2.71
CA PHE A 24 -2.13 4.66 -3.55
C PHE A 24 -1.32 4.20 -4.76
N ASP A 25 -1.29 2.89 -4.97
CA ASP A 25 -0.70 2.27 -6.15
C ASP A 25 -1.81 1.73 -7.04
N GLY A 26 -2.09 2.41 -8.14
CA GLY A 26 -3.20 2.12 -9.05
C GLY A 26 -2.86 1.15 -10.18
N SER A 27 -1.91 0.24 -9.98
CA SER A 27 -1.39 -0.62 -11.05
C SER A 27 -2.28 -1.82 -11.41
N ALA A 28 -3.37 -2.08 -10.71
CA ALA A 28 -4.27 -3.18 -11.03
C ALA A 28 -5.15 -2.90 -12.24
N GLY A 29 -5.46 -1.64 -12.53
CA GLY A 29 -6.20 -1.26 -13.72
C GLY A 29 -6.72 0.16 -13.69
N THR A 30 -6.99 0.71 -14.87
CA THR A 30 -7.58 2.04 -15.02
C THR A 30 -8.66 1.96 -16.09
N TRP A 31 -9.85 2.51 -15.77
CA TRP A 31 -10.98 2.59 -16.70
C TRP A 31 -11.51 4.01 -16.73
N THR A 32 -11.89 4.45 -17.92
CA THR A 32 -12.43 5.79 -18.14
C THR A 32 -13.84 5.67 -18.71
N ILE A 33 -14.80 6.36 -18.10
CA ILE A 33 -16.20 6.31 -18.53
C ILE A 33 -16.74 7.72 -18.58
N SER A 34 -17.26 8.12 -19.75
CA SER A 34 -17.88 9.41 -19.96
C SER A 34 -19.38 9.30 -19.92
N ASN A 35 -20.03 10.20 -19.20
CA ASN A 35 -21.49 10.30 -19.16
C ASN A 35 -21.97 11.51 -19.94
N TYR A 36 -22.53 11.27 -21.12
CA TYR A 36 -23.13 12.30 -21.97
C TYR A 36 -24.66 12.41 -21.79
N ASN A 37 -25.23 11.66 -20.85
CA ASN A 37 -26.67 11.71 -20.54
C ASN A 37 -26.98 12.85 -19.59
N ASP A 38 -28.26 13.17 -19.45
CA ASP A 38 -28.74 14.20 -18.52
C ASP A 38 -28.93 13.68 -17.10
N THR A 39 -28.80 12.39 -16.90
CA THR A 39 -28.99 11.70 -15.61
C THR A 39 -27.70 11.01 -15.16
N PRO A 40 -27.53 10.77 -13.85
CA PRO A 40 -26.38 10.00 -13.37
C PRO A 40 -26.30 8.60 -14.00
N LEU A 41 -25.09 8.18 -14.33
CA LEU A 41 -24.81 6.87 -14.92
C LEU A 41 -24.14 5.98 -13.87
N PRO A 42 -24.78 4.88 -13.43
CA PRO A 42 -24.16 3.93 -12.53
C PRO A 42 -23.10 3.10 -13.28
N VAL A 43 -21.94 2.93 -12.67
CA VAL A 43 -20.82 2.24 -13.27
C VAL A 43 -20.28 1.19 -12.31
N THR A 44 -20.07 0.00 -12.85
CA THR A 44 -19.41 -1.10 -12.16
C THR A 44 -18.53 -1.83 -13.17
N ARG A 45 -17.30 -2.14 -12.78
CA ARG A 45 -16.36 -2.92 -13.58
C ARG A 45 -15.91 -4.15 -12.82
N SER A 46 -15.73 -5.23 -13.54
CA SER A 46 -15.13 -6.44 -12.99
C SER A 46 -13.75 -6.66 -13.58
N ILE A 47 -12.82 -7.10 -12.74
CA ILE A 47 -11.50 -7.49 -13.18
C ILE A 47 -11.62 -8.89 -13.77
N THR A 48 -11.40 -9.00 -15.08
CA THR A 48 -11.52 -10.24 -15.83
C THR A 48 -10.23 -11.03 -15.93
N GLU A 49 -9.12 -10.41 -15.55
CA GLU A 49 -7.80 -11.01 -15.49
C GLU A 49 -7.20 -10.80 -14.11
N THR A 50 -6.48 -11.80 -13.61
CA THR A 50 -5.72 -11.65 -12.37
C THR A 50 -4.58 -10.66 -12.59
N LYS A 51 -4.53 -9.62 -11.77
CA LYS A 51 -3.45 -8.64 -11.76
C LYS A 51 -2.56 -8.89 -10.57
N THR A 52 -1.26 -9.00 -10.81
CA THR A 52 -0.27 -9.28 -9.77
C THR A 52 0.80 -8.20 -9.75
N LYS A 53 1.21 -7.82 -8.54
CA LYS A 53 2.33 -6.91 -8.34
C LYS A 53 3.29 -7.47 -7.30
N ASN A 54 4.58 -7.41 -7.60
CA ASN A 54 5.62 -7.78 -6.65
C ASN A 54 5.98 -6.59 -5.77
N TRP A 55 6.03 -6.82 -4.45
CA TRP A 55 6.39 -5.80 -3.50
C TRP A 55 7.88 -5.82 -3.21
N SER A 56 8.47 -4.63 -3.08
CA SER A 56 9.91 -4.50 -2.85
C SER A 56 10.25 -4.83 -1.40
N VAL A 57 11.20 -5.72 -1.22
CA VAL A 57 11.78 -6.03 0.08
C VAL A 57 13.29 -6.05 -0.10
N SER A 58 14.00 -5.19 0.62
CA SER A 58 15.44 -5.09 0.47
C SER A 58 16.18 -6.30 1.02
N ALA A 59 17.40 -6.51 0.54
CA ALA A 59 18.29 -7.51 1.11
C ALA A 59 18.64 -7.15 2.56
N GLY A 60 18.98 -8.16 3.38
CA GLY A 60 19.31 -7.95 4.79
C GLY A 60 18.12 -8.11 5.74
N ILE A 61 16.91 -8.35 5.22
CA ILE A 61 15.76 -8.73 6.03
C ILE A 61 15.80 -10.24 6.22
N ASP A 62 16.33 -10.67 7.36
CA ASP A 62 16.51 -12.06 7.74
C ASP A 62 15.60 -12.48 8.92
N PHE A 63 14.55 -11.72 9.14
CA PHE A 63 13.58 -11.90 10.22
C PHE A 63 12.16 -11.82 9.64
N PRO A 64 11.13 -12.28 10.38
CA PRO A 64 9.73 -12.24 9.92
C PRO A 64 9.19 -10.80 9.94
N LEU A 65 9.50 -10.03 8.90
CA LEU A 65 9.14 -8.61 8.78
C LEU A 65 7.65 -8.37 8.97
N LEU A 66 6.79 -9.19 8.37
CA LEU A 66 5.35 -9.02 8.45
C LEU A 66 4.85 -9.16 9.89
N ASP A 67 5.39 -10.11 10.64
CA ASP A 67 5.02 -10.30 12.04
C ASP A 67 5.46 -9.11 12.90
N VAL A 68 6.64 -8.57 12.64
CA VAL A 68 7.14 -7.37 13.33
C VAL A 68 6.24 -6.17 13.03
N ILE A 69 5.84 -5.98 11.78
CA ILE A 69 4.91 -4.91 11.37
C ILE A 69 3.55 -5.09 12.05
N HIS A 70 3.01 -6.32 12.10
CA HIS A 70 1.72 -6.59 12.74
C HIS A 70 1.72 -6.25 14.22
N ILE A 71 2.82 -6.53 14.91
CA ILE A 71 2.95 -6.26 16.34
C ILE A 71 3.18 -4.77 16.60
N SER A 72 4.08 -4.14 15.83
CA SER A 72 4.57 -2.79 16.11
C SER A 72 3.75 -1.69 15.47
N ILE A 73 3.06 -1.95 14.36
CA ILE A 73 2.39 -0.93 13.55
C ILE A 73 0.91 -1.27 13.34
N SER A 74 0.59 -2.30 12.53
CA SER A 74 -0.78 -2.68 12.21
C SER A 74 -0.86 -4.09 11.64
N SER A 75 -1.89 -4.82 12.02
CA SER A 75 -2.19 -6.14 11.45
C SER A 75 -2.84 -6.07 10.06
N SER A 76 -3.13 -4.87 9.55
CA SER A 76 -3.76 -4.68 8.24
C SER A 76 -2.82 -4.96 7.08
N TYR A 77 -1.50 -4.84 7.28
CA TYR A 77 -0.53 -5.09 6.22
C TYR A 77 -0.43 -6.57 5.88
N SER A 78 -0.22 -6.86 4.61
CA SER A 78 -0.12 -8.23 4.12
C SER A 78 0.94 -8.33 3.02
N THR A 79 1.19 -9.55 2.56
CA THR A 79 2.01 -9.81 1.38
C THR A 79 1.17 -10.08 0.13
N SER A 80 -0.15 -9.94 0.24
CA SER A 80 -1.06 -10.17 -0.88
C SER A 80 -0.78 -9.19 -2.01
N SER A 81 -0.45 -9.74 -3.18
CA SER A 81 -0.05 -8.98 -4.35
C SER A 81 -1.02 -9.13 -5.51
N THR A 82 -2.20 -9.67 -5.26
CA THR A 82 -3.10 -10.12 -6.33
C THR A 82 -4.46 -9.44 -6.24
N TYR A 83 -4.89 -8.84 -7.35
CA TYR A 83 -6.29 -8.57 -7.66
C TYR A 83 -6.80 -9.75 -8.48
N GLU A 84 -7.78 -10.47 -7.98
CA GLU A 84 -8.25 -11.71 -8.58
C GLU A 84 -9.34 -11.48 -9.62
N VAL A 85 -9.48 -12.46 -10.53
CA VAL A 85 -10.56 -12.48 -11.50
C VAL A 85 -11.91 -12.45 -10.79
N GLY A 86 -12.80 -11.59 -11.26
CA GLY A 86 -14.13 -11.41 -10.69
C GLY A 86 -14.24 -10.37 -9.58
N GLU A 87 -13.13 -9.78 -9.14
CA GLU A 87 -13.21 -8.64 -8.23
C GLU A 87 -13.92 -7.47 -8.91
N THR A 88 -14.79 -6.81 -8.16
CA THR A 88 -15.62 -5.72 -8.67
C THR A 88 -15.05 -4.36 -8.26
N VAL A 89 -14.94 -3.47 -9.24
CA VAL A 89 -14.55 -2.07 -9.06
C VAL A 89 -15.80 -1.20 -9.17
N GLY A 90 -16.15 -0.50 -8.11
CA GLY A 90 -17.39 0.24 -7.99
C GLY A 90 -18.38 -0.47 -7.05
N PRO A 91 -19.67 -0.12 -7.06
CA PRO A 91 -20.37 0.81 -7.97
C PRO A 91 -20.06 2.28 -7.71
N TYR A 92 -20.20 3.09 -8.76
CA TYR A 92 -20.02 4.53 -8.69
C TYR A 92 -20.96 5.23 -9.68
N ASN A 93 -21.56 6.34 -9.25
CA ASN A 93 -22.41 7.15 -10.13
C ASN A 93 -21.60 8.27 -10.78
N VAL A 94 -21.55 8.27 -12.11
CA VAL A 94 -20.92 9.32 -12.90
C VAL A 94 -21.95 10.43 -13.13
N ALA A 95 -21.62 11.65 -12.69
CA ALA A 95 -22.50 12.79 -12.86
C ALA A 95 -22.69 13.14 -14.34
N PRO A 96 -23.85 13.72 -14.72
CA PRO A 96 -24.06 14.18 -16.10
C PRO A 96 -22.97 15.16 -16.53
N GLY A 97 -22.50 15.03 -17.76
CA GLY A 97 -21.48 15.89 -18.34
C GLY A 97 -20.05 15.64 -17.84
N LYS A 98 -19.84 14.56 -17.08
CA LYS A 98 -18.54 14.25 -16.50
C LYS A 98 -17.98 12.94 -17.05
N THR A 99 -16.65 12.83 -16.97
CA THR A 99 -15.92 11.59 -17.23
C THR A 99 -15.31 11.11 -15.91
N ALA A 100 -15.62 9.89 -15.54
CA ALA A 100 -15.01 9.26 -14.37
C ALA A 100 -13.79 8.43 -14.78
N VAL A 101 -12.76 8.52 -13.97
CA VAL A 101 -11.56 7.69 -14.09
C VAL A 101 -11.51 6.80 -12.84
N LEU A 102 -11.66 5.49 -13.04
CA LEU A 102 -11.61 4.49 -11.98
C LEU A 102 -10.26 3.81 -12.02
N GLN A 103 -9.53 3.89 -10.92
CA GLN A 103 -8.24 3.20 -10.78
C GLN A 103 -8.35 2.18 -9.67
N ALA A 104 -8.00 0.93 -9.96
CA ALA A 104 -7.94 -0.14 -8.98
C ALA A 104 -6.49 -0.41 -8.60
N GLY A 105 -6.26 -0.70 -7.34
CA GLY A 105 -4.94 -0.99 -6.84
C GLY A 105 -4.92 -1.21 -5.34
N TRP A 106 -3.85 -0.81 -4.72
CA TRP A 106 -3.61 -1.04 -3.30
C TRP A 106 -3.23 0.25 -2.59
N ILE A 107 -3.68 0.39 -1.35
CA ILE A 107 -3.08 1.34 -0.43
C ILE A 107 -1.84 0.67 0.13
N VAL A 108 -0.68 1.25 -0.12
CA VAL A 108 0.61 0.69 0.26
C VAL A 108 1.37 1.63 1.18
N SER A 109 2.31 1.09 1.93
CA SER A 109 3.21 1.88 2.76
C SER A 109 4.65 1.46 2.52
N ASP A 110 5.54 2.46 2.47
CA ASP A 110 6.96 2.25 2.51
C ASP A 110 7.43 2.19 3.96
N PHE A 111 8.16 1.14 4.28
CA PHE A 111 8.75 0.93 5.60
C PHE A 111 10.26 1.11 5.54
N GLU A 112 10.81 1.65 6.60
CA GLU A 112 12.24 1.73 6.81
C GLU A 112 12.56 1.27 8.22
N GLY A 113 13.70 0.60 8.37
CA GLY A 113 14.14 0.18 9.68
C GLY A 113 15.61 -0.17 9.70
N GLN A 114 16.06 -0.59 10.87
CA GLN A 114 17.44 -0.94 11.11
C GLN A 114 17.51 -2.08 12.12
N HIS A 115 18.47 -2.98 11.96
CA HIS A 115 18.79 -3.94 12.98
C HIS A 115 19.37 -3.25 14.21
N THR A 116 19.05 -3.76 15.38
CA THR A 116 19.49 -3.24 16.66
C THR A 116 20.15 -4.30 17.50
N VAL A 117 21.01 -3.87 18.40
CA VAL A 117 21.67 -4.73 19.39
C VAL A 117 21.62 -4.04 20.75
N CYS A 118 21.44 -4.81 21.80
CA CYS A 118 21.54 -4.31 23.16
C CYS A 118 23.01 -4.07 23.50
N GLY A 119 23.39 -2.83 23.73
CA GLY A 119 24.76 -2.45 24.05
C GLY A 119 25.18 -2.80 25.48
N PRO A 120 26.46 -2.65 25.81
CA PRO A 120 26.99 -2.91 27.16
C PRO A 120 26.37 -1.99 28.22
N ASP A 121 25.85 -0.85 27.83
CA ASP A 121 25.15 0.12 28.68
C ASP A 121 23.68 -0.21 28.89
N LYS A 122 23.21 -1.36 28.40
CA LYS A 122 21.82 -1.81 28.44
C LYS A 122 20.88 -0.84 27.72
N LYS A 123 21.32 -0.34 26.59
CA LYS A 123 20.50 0.49 25.70
C LYS A 123 20.62 -0.03 24.28
N TRP A 124 19.50 0.05 23.55
CA TRP A 124 19.44 -0.36 22.15
C TRP A 124 20.27 0.56 21.26
N GLN A 125 21.10 -0.05 20.42
CA GLN A 125 21.95 0.65 19.47
C GLN A 125 21.66 0.16 18.05
N GLY A 126 21.77 1.04 17.06
CA GLY A 126 21.65 0.68 15.66
C GLY A 126 22.82 -0.20 15.21
N ARG A 127 22.55 -1.17 14.36
CA ARG A 127 23.53 -2.10 13.81
C ARG A 127 23.35 -2.27 12.31
N GLY A 128 24.39 -1.95 11.54
CA GLY A 128 24.40 -2.14 10.10
C GLY A 128 23.58 -1.11 9.33
N ASP A 129 23.34 -1.40 8.07
CA ASP A 129 22.60 -0.53 7.17
C ASP A 129 21.11 -0.60 7.43
N HIS A 130 20.40 0.45 7.00
CA HIS A 130 18.94 0.47 7.01
C HIS A 130 18.40 -0.50 5.95
N PHE A 131 17.28 -1.13 6.26
CA PHE A 131 16.51 -1.90 5.29
C PHE A 131 15.23 -1.15 4.96
N THR A 132 14.67 -1.43 3.77
CA THR A 132 13.42 -0.86 3.29
C THR A 132 12.50 -1.94 2.75
N ALA A 133 11.20 -1.70 2.80
CA ALA A 133 10.21 -2.58 2.22
C ALA A 133 8.96 -1.79 1.85
N THR A 134 8.21 -2.28 0.87
CA THR A 134 6.90 -1.74 0.49
C THR A 134 5.88 -2.87 0.57
N LEU A 135 4.83 -2.69 1.35
CA LEU A 135 3.79 -3.70 1.52
C LEU A 135 2.40 -3.09 1.40
N PRO A 136 1.42 -3.84 0.86
CA PRO A 136 0.06 -3.39 0.75
C PRO A 136 -0.68 -3.53 2.07
N ARG A 137 -1.63 -2.62 2.31
CA ARG A 137 -2.54 -2.67 3.44
C ARG A 137 -3.92 -3.17 3.05
N GLU A 138 -4.44 -2.70 1.92
CA GLU A 138 -5.77 -3.05 1.45
C GLU A 138 -5.92 -2.78 -0.04
N HIS A 139 -6.88 -3.44 -0.67
CA HIS A 139 -7.34 -3.07 -2.00
C HIS A 139 -8.10 -1.76 -1.93
N HIS A 140 -7.93 -0.92 -2.93
CA HIS A 140 -8.60 0.38 -2.99
C HIS A 140 -8.96 0.75 -4.43
N VAL A 141 -10.06 1.46 -4.57
CA VAL A 141 -10.48 2.05 -5.84
C VAL A 141 -10.46 3.56 -5.68
N ARG A 142 -9.63 4.21 -6.48
CA ARG A 142 -9.59 5.67 -6.56
C ARG A 142 -10.48 6.12 -7.71
N ILE A 143 -11.35 7.07 -7.44
CA ILE A 143 -12.25 7.63 -8.42
C ILE A 143 -11.98 9.11 -8.52
N SER A 144 -11.74 9.58 -9.74
CA SER A 144 -11.64 11.00 -10.06
C SER A 144 -12.56 11.34 -11.20
N THR A 145 -12.93 12.60 -11.31
CA THR A 145 -13.82 13.09 -12.35
C THR A 145 -13.24 14.30 -13.05
N ARG A 146 -13.60 14.46 -14.32
CA ARG A 146 -13.27 15.62 -15.13
C ARG A 146 -14.45 15.95 -16.03
N ASP A 147 -14.48 17.16 -16.58
CA ASP A 147 -15.51 17.52 -17.54
C ASP A 147 -15.33 16.75 -18.85
N ASN A 148 -16.47 16.39 -19.47
CA ASN A 148 -16.45 15.78 -20.78
C ASN A 148 -15.84 16.72 -21.81
N VAL A 149 -15.15 16.14 -22.79
CA VAL A 149 -14.71 16.87 -23.96
C VAL A 149 -15.92 17.24 -24.80
N GLN A 150 -16.05 18.51 -25.13
CA GLN A 150 -17.10 18.97 -26.04
C GLN A 150 -16.58 18.89 -27.48
N TYR A 151 -17.42 18.31 -28.33
CA TYR A 151 -17.13 18.24 -29.75
C TYR A 151 -17.99 19.26 -30.46
N ASP A 152 -17.36 20.10 -31.28
CA ASP A 152 -18.09 20.99 -32.19
C ASP A 152 -18.67 20.14 -33.31
N VAL A 153 -19.95 20.33 -33.52
CA VAL A 153 -20.70 19.57 -34.52
C VAL A 153 -20.97 20.46 -35.72
#